data_d06bb5f85a9d1bdb3d7b88819b2d75a7
#
_entry.id   d06bb5f85a9d1bdb3d7b88819b2d75a7
#
_cell.length_a   1.000
_cell.length_b   1.000
_cell.length_c   1.000
_cell.angle_alpha   90.00
_cell.angle_beta   90.00
_cell.angle_gamma   90.00
#
_symmetry.space_group_name_H-M   'P 1'
#
loop_
_entity.id
_entity.type
_entity.pdbx_description
1 polymer ?
#
loop_
_entity_poly.entity_id
_entity_poly.type
_entity_poly.pdbx_seq_one_letter_code
_entity_poly.pdbx_strand_id
1 'polypeptide(L)' 'MDKLNRFRIEYYKIDAMQEPQRTLQLTVLMDKIQKEFNIPLLNNQDYNDNNVAVMVLYKEISDSRNL' A
#
# COMPACT_ATOMS: atom_id res chain seq x y z
N MET A 1 -8.00 -13.70 -9.52
CA MET A 1 -7.50 -12.96 -8.35
C MET A 1 -7.45 -11.48 -8.70
N ASP A 2 -8.05 -10.61 -7.90
CA ASP A 2 -8.06 -9.20 -8.22
C ASP A 2 -6.72 -8.52 -7.88
N LYS A 3 -6.55 -7.30 -8.38
CA LYS A 3 -5.29 -6.55 -8.20
C LYS A 3 -5.02 -6.25 -6.73
N LEU A 4 -6.04 -5.91 -5.97
CA LEU A 4 -5.88 -5.58 -4.56
C LEU A 4 -5.35 -6.77 -3.78
N ASN A 5 -5.87 -7.96 -4.07
CA ASN A 5 -5.45 -9.18 -3.40
C ASN A 5 -4.00 -9.53 -3.74
N ARG A 6 -3.58 -9.28 -4.99
CA ARG A 6 -2.18 -9.47 -5.39
C ARG A 6 -1.25 -8.56 -4.60
N PHE A 7 -1.64 -7.29 -4.44
CA PHE A 7 -0.84 -6.35 -3.66
C PHE A 7 -0.78 -6.74 -2.19
N ARG A 8 -1.87 -7.29 -1.64
CA ARG A 8 -1.87 -7.76 -0.26
C ARG A 8 -0.92 -8.93 -0.07
N ILE A 9 -0.88 -9.86 -1.01
CA ILE A 9 0.07 -10.99 -0.97
C ILE A 9 1.50 -10.46 -1.05
N GLU A 10 1.76 -9.52 -1.95
CA GLU A 10 3.08 -8.90 -2.09
C GLU A 10 3.50 -8.20 -0.80
N TYR A 11 2.57 -7.49 -0.16
CA TYR A 11 2.80 -6.85 1.13
C TYR A 11 3.24 -7.87 2.18
N TYR A 12 2.55 -8.99 2.29
CA TYR A 12 2.90 -10.00 3.28
C TYR A 12 4.30 -10.58 3.05
N LYS A 13 4.68 -10.77 1.79
CA LYS A 13 6.02 -11.25 1.46
C LYS A 13 7.09 -10.25 1.85
N ILE A 14 6.86 -8.98 1.57
CA ILE A 14 7.80 -7.91 1.91
C ILE A 14 7.88 -7.72 3.41
N ASP A 15 6.75 -7.81 4.10
CA ASP A 15 6.68 -7.61 5.54
C ASP A 15 7.52 -8.64 6.31
N ALA A 16 7.78 -9.79 5.71
CA ALA A 16 8.64 -10.83 6.29
C ALA A 16 10.14 -10.57 6.07
N MET A 17 10.51 -9.57 5.29
CA MET A 17 11.91 -9.23 5.04
C MET A 17 12.51 -8.48 6.22
N GLN A 18 13.84 -8.39 6.25
CA GLN A 18 14.55 -7.63 7.27
C GLN A 18 14.79 -6.19 6.83
N GLU A 19 14.89 -5.29 7.81
CA GLU A 19 15.26 -3.92 7.52
C GLU A 19 16.74 -3.83 7.12
N PRO A 20 17.15 -2.86 6.30
CA PRO A 20 16.31 -1.77 5.74
C PRO A 20 15.54 -2.15 4.48
N GLN A 21 15.74 -3.34 3.94
CA GLN A 21 15.10 -3.78 2.70
C GLN A 21 13.57 -3.78 2.82
N ARG A 22 13.05 -4.20 3.95
CA ARG A 22 11.62 -4.24 4.20
C ARG A 22 10.99 -2.86 3.98
N THR A 23 11.48 -1.83 4.65
CA THR A 23 10.93 -0.47 4.53
C THR A 23 11.08 0.08 3.11
N LEU A 24 12.23 -0.16 2.48
CA LEU A 24 12.46 0.29 1.10
C LEU A 24 11.45 -0.36 0.15
N GLN A 25 11.23 -1.67 0.27
CA GLN A 25 10.30 -2.38 -0.59
C GLN A 25 8.84 -2.01 -0.31
N LEU A 26 8.49 -1.75 0.94
CA LEU A 26 7.16 -1.26 1.28
C LEU A 26 6.88 0.10 0.63
N THR A 27 7.88 0.98 0.60
CA THR A 27 7.75 2.29 -0.06
C THR A 27 7.54 2.13 -1.57
N VAL A 28 8.28 1.21 -2.20
CA VAL A 28 8.09 0.90 -3.62
C VAL A 28 6.69 0.35 -3.88
N LEU A 29 6.22 -0.53 -3.00
CA LEU A 29 4.88 -1.12 -3.13
C LEU A 29 3.80 -0.05 -3.00
N MET A 30 3.94 0.90 -2.07
CA MET A 30 3.00 2.01 -1.95
C MET A 30 2.92 2.82 -3.24
N ASP A 31 4.06 3.10 -3.87
CA ASP A 31 4.10 3.82 -5.13
C ASP A 31 3.34 3.07 -6.23
N LYS A 32 3.53 1.76 -6.31
CA LYS A 32 2.81 0.93 -7.28
C LYS A 32 1.31 0.97 -7.05
N ILE A 33 0.87 0.85 -5.80
CA ILE A 33 -0.54 0.87 -5.44
C ILE A 33 -1.15 2.23 -5.76
N GLN A 34 -0.44 3.31 -5.43
CA GLN A 34 -0.89 4.66 -5.71
C GLN A 34 -1.16 4.86 -7.19
N LYS A 35 -0.25 4.39 -8.04
CA LYS A 35 -0.37 4.53 -9.50
C LYS A 35 -1.47 3.64 -10.05
N GLU A 36 -1.55 2.40 -9.58
CA GLU A 36 -2.52 1.43 -10.11
C GLU A 36 -3.96 1.83 -9.78
N PHE A 37 -4.20 2.36 -8.60
CA PHE A 37 -5.54 2.73 -8.15
C PHE A 37 -5.80 4.22 -8.21
N ASN A 38 -4.87 5.02 -8.76
CA ASN A 38 -5.00 6.46 -8.92
C ASN A 38 -5.30 7.17 -7.60
N ILE A 39 -4.60 6.81 -6.52
CA ILE A 39 -4.78 7.43 -5.22
C ILE A 39 -4.33 8.89 -5.30
N PRO A 40 -5.17 9.86 -4.92
CA PRO A 40 -4.78 11.27 -4.92
C PRO A 40 -3.60 11.53 -3.98
N LEU A 41 -2.72 12.47 -4.37
CA LEU A 41 -1.57 12.85 -3.55
C LEU A 41 -2.00 13.55 -2.26
N LEU A 42 -3.09 14.29 -2.32
CA LEU A 42 -3.66 14.96 -1.16
C LEU A 42 -4.85 14.16 -0.65
N ASN A 43 -5.11 14.26 0.65
CA ASN A 43 -6.24 13.57 1.24
C ASN A 43 -7.54 13.98 0.54
N ASN A 44 -8.30 13.00 0.09
CA ASN A 44 -9.55 13.21 -0.64
C ASN A 44 -10.62 12.28 -0.04
N GLN A 45 -11.56 12.89 0.65
CA GLN A 45 -12.58 12.12 1.37
C GLN A 45 -13.48 11.33 0.41
N ASP A 46 -13.83 11.93 -0.73
CA ASP A 46 -14.66 11.23 -1.73
C ASP A 46 -13.95 9.99 -2.26
N TYR A 47 -12.66 10.11 -2.55
CA TYR A 47 -11.88 8.95 -2.98
C TYR A 47 -11.85 7.89 -1.88
N ASN A 48 -11.58 8.30 -0.65
CA ASN A 48 -11.49 7.38 0.49
C ASN A 48 -12.80 6.63 0.70
N ASP A 49 -13.93 7.33 0.62
CA ASP A 49 -15.25 6.74 0.81
C ASP A 49 -15.60 5.73 -0.27
N ASN A 50 -15.13 5.97 -1.50
CA ASN A 50 -15.43 5.09 -2.64
C ASN A 50 -14.40 3.99 -2.84
N ASN A 51 -13.28 4.01 -2.10
CA ASN A 51 -12.18 3.06 -2.29
C ASN A 51 -11.65 2.57 -0.94
N VAL A 52 -12.56 2.19 -0.05
CA VAL A 52 -12.22 1.84 1.34
C VAL A 52 -11.19 0.73 1.40
N ALA A 53 -11.38 -0.36 0.64
CA ALA A 53 -10.48 -1.51 0.70
C ALA A 53 -9.06 -1.14 0.24
N VAL A 54 -8.95 -0.31 -0.81
CA VAL A 54 -7.66 0.18 -1.32
C VAL A 54 -6.97 1.02 -0.25
N MET A 55 -7.71 1.94 0.36
CA MET A 55 -7.15 2.85 1.37
C MET A 55 -6.77 2.14 2.65
N VAL A 56 -7.53 1.12 3.05
CA VAL A 56 -7.17 0.30 4.21
C VAL A 56 -5.82 -0.37 3.99
N LEU A 57 -5.63 -1.00 2.84
CA LEU A 57 -4.35 -1.64 2.53
C LEU A 57 -3.22 -0.63 2.44
N TYR A 58 -3.44 0.48 1.74
CA TYR A 58 -2.43 1.53 1.57
C TYR A 58 -1.96 2.08 2.90
N LYS A 59 -2.90 2.39 3.79
CA LYS A 59 -2.61 2.92 5.11
C LYS A 59 -1.90 1.88 5.98
N GLU A 60 -2.32 0.64 5.91
CA GLU A 60 -1.69 -0.46 6.64
C GLU A 60 -0.21 -0.59 6.28
N ILE A 61 0.10 -0.54 4.98
CA ILE A 61 1.49 -0.60 4.51
C ILE A 61 2.27 0.61 5.00
N SER A 62 1.68 1.79 4.90
CA SER A 62 2.31 3.02 5.37
C SER A 62 2.67 2.94 6.86
N ASP A 63 1.75 2.44 7.67
CA ASP A 63 1.95 2.33 9.12
C ASP A 63 2.98 1.24 9.48
N SER A 64 3.21 0.28 8.59
CA SER A 64 4.16 -0.80 8.82
C SER A 64 5.60 -0.41 8.54
N ARG A 65 5.83 0.70 7.85
CA ARG A 65 7.19 1.14 7.53
C ARG A 65 7.89 1.63 8.79
N ASN A 66 9.17 1.31 8.88
CA ASN A 66 10.02 1.77 9.98
C ASN A 66 10.69 3.10 9.59
N LEU A 67 9.96 4.17 9.77
CA LEU A 67 10.42 5.52 9.42
C LEU A 67 10.67 6.36 10.65
#